data_7780972711495010a97f9896e886f479
#
_entry.id   7780972711495010a97f9896e886f479
#
_cell.length_a   1.000
_cell.length_b   1.000
_cell.length_c   1.000
_cell.angle_alpha   90.00
_cell.angle_beta   90.00
_cell.angle_gamma   90.00
#
_symmetry.space_group_name_H-M   'P 1'
#
loop_
_entity.id
_entity.type
_entity.pdbx_description
1 polymer ?
#
loop_
_entity_poly.entity_id
_entity_poly.type
_entity_poly.pdbx_seq_one_letter_code
_entity_poly.pdbx_strand_id
1 'polypeptide(L)'
;MTKKILIVRSSSLGDLVFVLPAISDIAKHYPGATIDWVVEEAFAEIPSWHPAVNRVITISHRRWRKKWWSSEARSERAEFKKIVRQTKYDIVLDMQALMKSVWVVRQTLGERHGLDWKSARERIASLFYNKRHHVEFWQPAVIRQRELAALALGYSYEGPPDFALQAFTDGVEIQNYAVVMPSASRDDKLWPEEDWHAALDLLVEHGLELRVLAGNAKEAERAAELVKKYPNVEFLVGLPLKEVAHQLAAARLMIGLDSGLTHLSAALGRPTIGIYCASTPVRTPLTGAGMTASLGDRGVPPSRDAVLLKLNQALGESKEDSSEETSGEQVAKQPEF
;
A
#
# COMPACT_ATOMS: atom_id res chain seq x y z
N MET A 1 9.89 19.96 -23.73
CA MET A 1 10.13 20.42 -22.35
C MET A 1 9.77 19.29 -21.39
N THR A 2 10.60 19.03 -20.40
CA THR A 2 10.39 17.99 -19.38
C THR A 2 9.22 18.39 -18.48
N LYS A 3 8.19 17.54 -18.33
CA LYS A 3 7.06 17.81 -17.43
C LYS A 3 7.49 17.79 -15.97
N LYS A 4 7.07 18.78 -15.21
CA LYS A 4 7.27 18.86 -13.75
C LYS A 4 5.96 18.57 -13.05
N ILE A 5 5.90 17.48 -12.31
CA ILE A 5 4.68 16.97 -11.68
C ILE A 5 4.88 16.93 -10.18
N LEU A 6 3.94 17.47 -9.42
CA LEU A 6 3.90 17.30 -7.97
C LEU A 6 2.77 16.36 -7.59
N ILE A 7 3.12 15.27 -6.93
CA ILE A 7 2.16 14.34 -6.32
C ILE A 7 1.89 14.78 -4.89
N VAL A 8 0.63 14.86 -4.51
CA VAL A 8 0.21 15.17 -3.13
C VAL A 8 -0.56 13.99 -2.56
N ARG A 9 0.14 13.18 -1.78
CA ARG A 9 -0.43 12.08 -0.98
C ARG A 9 0.34 11.95 0.30
N SER A 10 -0.24 12.40 1.43
CA SER A 10 0.52 12.52 2.66
C SER A 10 0.45 11.29 3.56
N SER A 11 -0.58 10.49 3.49
CA SER A 11 -0.83 9.33 4.36
C SER A 11 -2.04 8.52 3.85
N SER A 12 -2.33 7.31 4.34
CA SER A 12 -1.56 6.51 5.28
C SER A 12 -0.58 5.58 4.54
N LEU A 13 0.16 4.71 5.22
CA LEU A 13 1.15 3.80 4.63
C LEU A 13 0.58 3.03 3.43
N GLY A 14 -0.50 2.27 3.61
CA GLY A 14 -1.13 1.52 2.52
C GLY A 14 -1.59 2.40 1.37
N ASP A 15 -2.10 3.59 1.67
CA ASP A 15 -2.51 4.56 0.65
C ASP A 15 -1.33 5.08 -0.20
N LEU A 16 -0.13 5.16 0.37
CA LEU A 16 1.09 5.54 -0.37
C LEU A 16 1.52 4.39 -1.28
N VAL A 17 1.46 3.15 -0.79
CA VAL A 17 1.72 1.96 -1.60
C VAL A 17 0.78 1.93 -2.82
N PHE A 18 -0.50 2.24 -2.66
CA PHE A 18 -1.48 2.28 -3.78
C PHE A 18 -1.16 3.33 -4.86
N VAL A 19 -0.34 4.33 -4.56
CA VAL A 19 0.05 5.37 -5.52
C VAL A 19 1.25 4.94 -6.37
N LEU A 20 2.12 4.06 -5.88
CA LEU A 20 3.35 3.67 -6.58
C LEU A 20 3.11 3.25 -8.05
N PRO A 21 2.10 2.42 -8.38
CA PRO A 21 1.84 2.05 -9.77
C PRO A 21 1.43 3.23 -10.67
N ALA A 22 0.78 4.24 -10.12
CA ALA A 22 0.47 5.44 -10.89
C ALA A 22 1.75 6.24 -11.22
N ILE A 23 2.76 6.22 -10.35
CA ILE A 23 4.07 6.84 -10.63
C ILE A 23 4.81 6.08 -11.74
N SER A 24 4.77 4.73 -11.71
CA SER A 24 5.32 3.89 -12.79
C SER A 24 4.65 4.19 -14.13
N ASP A 25 3.32 4.31 -14.17
CA ASP A 25 2.58 4.68 -15.38
C ASP A 25 2.98 6.08 -15.89
N ILE A 26 3.10 7.05 -14.99
CA ILE A 26 3.55 8.40 -15.34
C ILE A 26 4.95 8.37 -15.96
N ALA A 27 5.88 7.66 -15.32
CA ALA A 27 7.27 7.55 -15.79
C ALA A 27 7.35 6.88 -17.18
N LYS A 28 6.52 5.85 -17.41
CA LYS A 28 6.42 5.16 -18.69
C LYS A 28 5.91 6.08 -19.82
N HIS A 29 4.87 6.88 -19.56
CA HIS A 29 4.25 7.73 -20.56
C HIS A 29 4.94 9.09 -20.74
N TYR A 30 5.67 9.54 -19.74
CA TYR A 30 6.44 10.79 -19.76
C TYR A 30 7.90 10.53 -19.36
N PRO A 31 8.69 9.85 -20.23
CA PRO A 31 10.10 9.61 -19.95
C PRO A 31 10.83 10.93 -19.70
N GLY A 32 11.55 11.00 -18.58
CA GLY A 32 12.26 12.20 -18.16
C GLY A 32 11.40 13.24 -17.42
N ALA A 33 10.13 12.96 -17.10
CA ALA A 33 9.35 13.82 -16.20
C ALA A 33 10.03 13.95 -14.83
N THR A 34 10.00 15.14 -14.27
CA THR A 34 10.45 15.39 -12.89
C THR A 34 9.26 15.22 -11.97
N ILE A 35 9.26 14.17 -11.14
CA ILE A 35 8.17 13.85 -10.22
C ILE A 35 8.63 14.12 -8.79
N ASP A 36 8.06 15.14 -8.16
CA ASP A 36 8.22 15.39 -6.73
C ASP A 36 6.98 14.89 -5.98
N TRP A 37 7.16 14.46 -4.71
CA TRP A 37 6.06 13.92 -3.92
C TRP A 37 6.02 14.54 -2.52
N VAL A 38 4.85 15.10 -2.14
CA VAL A 38 4.60 15.62 -0.78
C VAL A 38 4.00 14.52 0.08
N VAL A 39 4.65 14.23 1.21
CA VAL A 39 4.30 13.14 2.12
C VAL A 39 4.50 13.54 3.58
N GLU A 40 3.78 12.92 4.51
CA GLU A 40 4.02 13.06 5.95
C GLU A 40 5.40 12.51 6.34
N GLU A 41 6.14 13.20 7.19
CA GLU A 41 7.53 12.85 7.60
C GLU A 41 7.70 11.37 8.00
N ALA A 42 6.71 10.81 8.71
CA ALA A 42 6.71 9.42 9.16
C ALA A 42 6.68 8.37 8.03
N PHE A 43 6.41 8.78 6.79
CA PHE A 43 6.27 7.89 5.64
C PHE A 43 7.17 8.30 4.48
N ALA A 44 8.13 9.19 4.70
CA ALA A 44 8.98 9.75 3.66
C ALA A 44 9.80 8.69 2.89
N GLU A 45 10.07 7.55 3.52
CA GLU A 45 10.79 6.45 2.90
C GLU A 45 10.05 5.84 1.71
N ILE A 46 8.71 5.68 1.78
CA ILE A 46 7.94 4.98 0.72
C ILE A 46 8.08 5.64 -0.65
N PRO A 47 7.85 6.95 -0.81
CA PRO A 47 8.08 7.60 -2.10
C PRO A 47 9.53 7.53 -2.56
N SER A 48 10.51 7.53 -1.63
CA SER A 48 11.93 7.48 -1.97
C SER A 48 12.38 6.14 -2.54
N TRP A 49 11.60 5.09 -2.38
CA TRP A 49 11.89 3.77 -2.94
C TRP A 49 11.61 3.68 -4.45
N HIS A 50 10.71 4.55 -4.95
CA HIS A 50 10.35 4.54 -6.35
C HIS A 50 11.38 5.28 -7.21
N PRO A 51 12.01 4.62 -8.20
CA PRO A 51 13.14 5.21 -8.96
C PRO A 51 12.77 6.46 -9.77
N ALA A 52 11.48 6.63 -10.12
CA ALA A 52 11.03 7.81 -10.86
C ALA A 52 10.70 9.02 -9.97
N VAL A 53 10.72 8.88 -8.64
CA VAL A 53 10.53 10.01 -7.72
C VAL A 53 11.83 10.79 -7.60
N ASN A 54 11.81 12.03 -8.05
CA ASN A 54 12.98 12.91 -8.04
C ASN A 54 13.25 13.49 -6.65
N ARG A 55 12.20 13.95 -5.96
CA ARG A 55 12.31 14.59 -4.65
C ARG A 55 11.13 14.27 -3.76
N VAL A 56 11.42 13.91 -2.51
CA VAL A 56 10.42 13.75 -1.46
C VAL A 56 10.40 15.04 -0.62
N ILE A 57 9.22 15.65 -0.52
CA ILE A 57 9.00 16.87 0.26
C ILE A 57 8.15 16.50 1.48
N THR A 58 8.72 16.64 2.66
CA THR A 58 8.05 16.23 3.90
C THR A 58 7.15 17.31 4.48
N ILE A 59 6.05 16.88 5.09
CA ILE A 59 5.17 17.70 5.92
C ILE A 59 4.93 17.02 7.26
N SER A 60 4.60 17.80 8.29
CA SER A 60 4.40 17.30 9.65
C SER A 60 3.00 17.63 10.16
N HIS A 61 1.97 17.38 9.34
CA HIS A 61 0.58 17.72 9.70
C HIS A 61 0.13 17.12 11.03
N ARG A 62 0.57 15.88 11.33
CA ARG A 62 0.21 15.20 12.59
C ARG A 62 0.78 15.93 13.80
N ARG A 63 2.00 16.44 13.70
CA ARG A 63 2.68 17.20 14.75
C ARG A 63 2.14 18.61 14.83
N TRP A 64 2.00 19.31 13.69
CA TRP A 64 1.45 20.67 13.65
C TRP A 64 0.04 20.76 14.23
N ARG A 65 -0.83 19.78 13.96
CA ARG A 65 -2.21 19.77 14.48
C ARG A 65 -2.27 19.83 16.01
N LYS A 66 -1.27 19.23 16.71
CA LYS A 66 -1.22 19.26 18.17
C LYS A 66 -0.85 20.62 18.74
N LYS A 67 -0.05 21.41 17.99
CA LYS A 67 0.48 22.72 18.41
C LYS A 67 0.45 23.73 17.24
N TRP A 68 -0.71 23.85 16.59
CA TRP A 68 -0.85 24.62 15.33
C TRP A 68 -0.35 26.08 15.44
N TRP A 69 -0.54 26.70 16.60
CA TRP A 69 -0.18 28.10 16.85
C TRP A 69 1.24 28.31 17.40
N SER A 70 2.01 27.24 17.62
CA SER A 70 3.38 27.40 18.11
C SER A 70 4.26 28.12 17.07
N SER A 71 5.30 28.83 17.55
CA SER A 71 6.29 29.48 16.67
C SER A 71 7.00 28.48 15.78
N GLU A 72 7.34 27.30 16.32
CA GLU A 72 7.96 26.19 15.61
C GLU A 72 7.09 25.73 14.44
N ALA A 73 5.82 25.37 14.70
CA ALA A 73 4.91 24.92 13.63
C ALA A 73 4.66 26.00 12.57
N ARG A 74 4.67 27.29 12.95
CA ARG A 74 4.58 28.40 12.00
C ARG A 74 5.81 28.50 11.12
N SER A 75 7.00 28.37 11.71
CA SER A 75 8.28 28.40 10.99
C SER A 75 8.38 27.25 10.01
N GLU A 76 8.07 26.02 10.44
CA GLU A 76 8.10 24.84 9.58
C GLU A 76 7.11 24.91 8.40
N ARG A 77 5.90 25.43 8.63
CA ARG A 77 4.94 25.68 7.56
C ARG A 77 5.42 26.75 6.58
N ALA A 78 6.10 27.78 7.06
CA ALA A 78 6.69 28.81 6.21
C ALA A 78 7.83 28.23 5.36
N GLU A 79 8.68 27.40 5.95
CA GLU A 79 9.75 26.72 5.21
C GLU A 79 9.20 25.72 4.19
N PHE A 80 8.21 24.90 4.54
CA PHE A 80 7.51 24.04 3.58
C PHE A 80 6.98 24.84 2.40
N LYS A 81 6.29 25.98 2.67
CA LYS A 81 5.77 26.86 1.61
C LYS A 81 6.89 27.40 0.73
N LYS A 82 8.03 27.75 1.29
CA LYS A 82 9.21 28.22 0.54
C LYS A 82 9.74 27.10 -0.35
N ILE A 83 9.92 25.89 0.18
CA ILE A 83 10.42 24.74 -0.55
C ILE A 83 9.51 24.37 -1.74
N VAL A 84 8.20 24.23 -1.50
CA VAL A 84 7.26 23.80 -2.53
C VAL A 84 7.03 24.85 -3.63
N ARG A 85 7.35 26.11 -3.36
CA ARG A 85 7.28 27.22 -4.32
C ARG A 85 8.57 27.46 -5.12
N GLN A 86 9.66 26.78 -4.80
CA GLN A 86 10.89 26.84 -5.60
C GLN A 86 10.68 26.31 -7.02
N THR A 87 9.71 25.41 -7.19
CA THR A 87 9.37 24.83 -8.48
C THR A 87 7.97 25.27 -8.90
N LYS A 88 7.84 25.77 -10.14
CA LYS A 88 6.54 25.89 -10.79
C LYS A 88 6.27 24.57 -11.50
N TYR A 89 5.28 23.84 -11.01
CA TYR A 89 4.87 22.56 -11.59
C TYR A 89 3.90 22.78 -12.76
N ASP A 90 3.98 21.94 -13.77
CA ASP A 90 2.98 21.92 -14.84
C ASP A 90 1.66 21.35 -14.27
N ILE A 91 1.77 20.30 -13.44
CA ILE A 91 0.63 19.65 -12.80
C ILE A 91 0.93 19.44 -11.31
N VAL A 92 -0.03 19.81 -10.46
CA VAL A 92 -0.09 19.47 -9.05
C VAL A 92 -1.26 18.51 -8.88
N LEU A 93 -0.98 17.23 -8.69
CA LEU A 93 -1.97 16.18 -8.62
C LEU A 93 -2.27 15.77 -7.17
N ASP A 94 -3.45 16.14 -6.67
CA ASP A 94 -3.92 15.71 -5.34
C ASP A 94 -4.56 14.31 -5.45
N MET A 95 -3.78 13.31 -5.04
CA MET A 95 -4.19 11.91 -5.00
C MET A 95 -4.84 11.52 -3.66
N GLN A 96 -5.10 12.50 -2.78
CA GLN A 96 -5.71 12.27 -1.47
C GLN A 96 -7.15 12.79 -1.38
N ALA A 97 -7.42 13.96 -1.96
CA ALA A 97 -8.72 14.63 -1.97
C ALA A 97 -9.35 14.80 -0.57
N LEU A 98 -8.54 15.33 0.37
CA LEU A 98 -8.95 15.70 1.73
C LEU A 98 -8.58 17.17 2.00
N MET A 99 -9.26 17.81 2.94
CA MET A 99 -8.96 19.22 3.28
C MET A 99 -7.52 19.44 3.74
N LYS A 100 -6.89 18.43 4.36
CA LYS A 100 -5.46 18.49 4.71
C LYS A 100 -4.55 18.51 3.48
N SER A 101 -4.89 17.80 2.39
CA SER A 101 -4.14 17.85 1.13
C SER A 101 -4.45 19.11 0.33
N VAL A 102 -5.67 19.62 0.41
CA VAL A 102 -6.05 20.94 -0.13
C VAL A 102 -5.14 22.04 0.44
N TRP A 103 -4.86 22.02 1.75
CA TRP A 103 -3.94 22.98 2.34
C TRP A 103 -2.57 22.92 1.64
N VAL A 104 -2.06 21.73 1.33
CA VAL A 104 -0.80 21.54 0.60
C VAL A 104 -0.89 22.14 -0.80
N VAL A 105 -1.86 21.71 -1.62
CA VAL A 105 -1.95 22.15 -3.01
C VAL A 105 -2.15 23.66 -3.14
N ARG A 106 -2.74 24.32 -2.16
CA ARG A 106 -2.86 25.79 -2.11
C ARG A 106 -1.54 26.51 -1.85
N GLN A 107 -0.53 25.83 -1.33
CA GLN A 107 0.81 26.43 -1.16
C GLN A 107 1.65 26.32 -2.44
N THR A 108 1.29 25.48 -3.38
CA THR A 108 2.06 25.16 -4.60
C THR A 108 1.85 26.16 -5.73
N LEU A 109 2.73 26.14 -6.71
CA LEU A 109 2.61 26.87 -7.97
C LEU A 109 2.42 25.83 -9.10
N GLY A 110 1.27 25.87 -9.79
CA GLY A 110 0.94 24.96 -10.88
C GLY A 110 -0.56 24.76 -11.05
N GLU A 111 -0.95 24.09 -12.14
CA GLU A 111 -2.35 23.71 -12.34
C GLU A 111 -2.72 22.56 -11.41
N ARG A 112 -3.76 22.75 -10.61
CA ARG A 112 -4.17 21.81 -9.56
C ARG A 112 -5.21 20.85 -10.11
N HIS A 113 -4.88 19.56 -10.09
CA HIS A 113 -5.75 18.47 -10.51
C HIS A 113 -6.14 17.63 -9.28
N GLY A 114 -7.35 17.09 -9.29
CA GLY A 114 -7.83 16.18 -8.26
C GLY A 114 -9.19 15.59 -8.60
N LEU A 115 -9.75 14.83 -7.66
CA LEU A 115 -11.05 14.19 -7.83
C LEU A 115 -12.20 15.20 -7.85
N ASP A 116 -13.24 14.90 -8.61
CA ASP A 116 -14.46 15.69 -8.65
C ASP A 116 -15.31 15.52 -7.36
N TRP A 117 -16.45 16.23 -7.30
CA TRP A 117 -17.36 16.21 -6.17
C TRP A 117 -17.95 14.81 -5.86
N LYS A 118 -18.17 13.98 -6.87
CA LYS A 118 -18.75 12.65 -6.71
C LYS A 118 -17.70 11.63 -6.27
N SER A 119 -16.47 11.81 -6.71
CA SER A 119 -15.35 10.88 -6.48
C SER A 119 -14.56 11.16 -5.20
N ALA A 120 -14.52 12.42 -4.74
CA ALA A 120 -13.74 12.81 -3.58
C ALA A 120 -14.35 12.31 -2.27
N ARG A 121 -13.51 11.81 -1.35
CA ARG A 121 -13.94 11.42 0.00
C ARG A 121 -14.47 12.62 0.79
N GLU A 122 -13.74 13.74 0.76
CA GLU A 122 -14.20 15.03 1.27
C GLU A 122 -14.57 15.90 0.06
N ARG A 123 -15.84 15.92 -0.29
CA ARG A 123 -16.37 16.54 -1.52
C ARG A 123 -15.94 17.99 -1.69
N ILE A 124 -15.86 18.75 -0.59
CA ILE A 124 -15.45 20.16 -0.57
C ILE A 124 -14.03 20.33 -1.13
N ALA A 125 -13.14 19.32 -1.00
CA ALA A 125 -11.80 19.38 -1.55
C ALA A 125 -11.79 19.66 -3.06
N SER A 126 -12.79 19.15 -3.80
CA SER A 126 -12.90 19.33 -5.24
C SER A 126 -13.01 20.80 -5.68
N LEU A 127 -13.51 21.68 -4.82
CA LEU A 127 -13.69 23.10 -5.12
C LEU A 127 -12.34 23.85 -5.28
N PHE A 128 -11.25 23.27 -4.82
CA PHE A 128 -9.92 23.88 -4.81
C PHE A 128 -9.04 23.44 -5.99
N TYR A 129 -9.55 22.57 -6.86
CA TYR A 129 -8.84 22.13 -8.06
C TYR A 129 -9.24 22.92 -9.30
N ASN A 130 -8.27 23.20 -10.16
CA ASN A 130 -8.50 23.83 -11.47
C ASN A 130 -9.14 22.84 -12.45
N LYS A 131 -8.66 21.58 -12.41
CA LYS A 131 -9.18 20.45 -13.18
C LYS A 131 -9.66 19.36 -12.24
N ARG A 132 -10.86 18.86 -12.49
CA ARG A 132 -11.55 17.87 -11.66
C ARG A 132 -11.83 16.64 -12.51
N HIS A 133 -11.45 15.48 -12.00
CA HIS A 133 -11.55 14.23 -12.71
C HIS A 133 -12.54 13.31 -12.01
N HIS A 134 -13.46 12.73 -12.79
CA HIS A 134 -14.38 11.74 -12.29
C HIS A 134 -13.69 10.39 -12.27
N VAL A 135 -13.65 9.74 -11.11
CA VAL A 135 -13.10 8.40 -10.91
C VAL A 135 -14.07 7.65 -10.02
N GLU A 136 -14.54 6.48 -10.47
CA GLU A 136 -15.53 5.70 -9.74
C GLU A 136 -15.08 5.40 -8.30
N PHE A 137 -16.01 5.57 -7.35
CA PHE A 137 -15.67 5.47 -5.92
C PHE A 137 -15.47 4.02 -5.47
N TRP A 138 -16.23 3.08 -6.02
CA TRP A 138 -16.28 1.68 -5.57
C TRP A 138 -15.34 0.73 -6.32
N GLN A 139 -14.28 1.24 -6.89
CA GLN A 139 -13.24 0.41 -7.48
C GLN A 139 -11.98 0.33 -6.59
N PRO A 140 -11.07 -0.64 -6.85
CA PRO A 140 -9.83 -0.83 -6.10
C PRO A 140 -8.99 0.44 -6.02
N ALA A 141 -8.41 0.69 -4.85
CA ALA A 141 -7.64 1.91 -4.59
C ALA A 141 -6.47 2.10 -5.56
N VAL A 142 -5.74 1.03 -5.90
CA VAL A 142 -4.65 1.07 -6.90
C VAL A 142 -5.16 1.55 -8.25
N ILE A 143 -6.29 0.98 -8.72
CA ILE A 143 -6.89 1.35 -10.00
C ILE A 143 -7.33 2.82 -9.98
N ARG A 144 -7.95 3.27 -8.89
CA ARG A 144 -8.36 4.68 -8.73
C ARG A 144 -7.19 5.66 -8.83
N GLN A 145 -6.03 5.30 -8.28
CA GLN A 145 -4.85 6.17 -8.36
C GLN A 145 -4.30 6.21 -9.79
N ARG A 146 -4.23 5.06 -10.46
CA ARG A 146 -3.80 4.97 -11.87
C ARG A 146 -4.73 5.75 -12.79
N GLU A 147 -6.05 5.59 -12.62
CA GLU A 147 -7.07 6.29 -13.41
C GLU A 147 -7.02 7.82 -13.21
N LEU A 148 -6.91 8.28 -11.95
CA LEU A 148 -6.78 9.70 -11.67
C LEU A 148 -5.54 10.31 -12.35
N ALA A 149 -4.41 9.62 -12.29
CA ALA A 149 -3.17 10.08 -12.93
C ALA A 149 -3.31 10.10 -14.46
N ALA A 150 -3.92 9.06 -15.04
CA ALA A 150 -4.16 8.96 -16.47
C ALA A 150 -5.07 10.09 -16.99
N LEU A 151 -6.17 10.35 -16.30
CA LEU A 151 -7.09 11.45 -16.64
C LEU A 151 -6.43 12.83 -16.48
N ALA A 152 -5.62 13.03 -15.45
CA ALA A 152 -4.94 14.31 -15.21
C ALA A 152 -3.86 14.61 -16.24
N LEU A 153 -3.20 13.59 -16.77
CA LEU A 153 -2.06 13.71 -17.66
C LEU A 153 -2.39 13.39 -19.12
N GLY A 154 -3.58 12.82 -19.40
CA GLY A 154 -4.04 12.55 -20.76
C GLY A 154 -3.40 11.32 -21.40
N TYR A 155 -3.22 10.23 -20.63
CA TYR A 155 -2.76 8.94 -21.15
C TYR A 155 -3.73 7.81 -20.77
N SER A 156 -3.56 6.64 -21.37
CA SER A 156 -4.23 5.41 -20.99
C SER A 156 -3.23 4.48 -20.33
N TYR A 157 -3.61 3.83 -19.22
CA TYR A 157 -2.77 2.84 -18.56
C TYR A 157 -3.24 1.42 -18.91
N GLU A 158 -2.30 0.50 -19.05
CA GLU A 158 -2.55 -0.89 -19.40
C GLU A 158 -1.70 -1.83 -18.54
N GLY A 159 -2.09 -3.10 -18.52
CA GLY A 159 -1.37 -4.15 -17.81
C GLY A 159 -1.50 -4.10 -16.30
N PRO A 160 -0.83 -5.05 -15.62
CA PRO A 160 -0.83 -5.14 -14.17
C PRO A 160 -0.14 -3.93 -13.53
N PRO A 161 -0.47 -3.60 -12.26
CA PRO A 161 0.19 -2.53 -11.54
C PRO A 161 1.66 -2.88 -11.26
N ASP A 162 2.57 -1.97 -11.62
CA ASP A 162 3.99 -2.04 -11.27
C ASP A 162 4.27 -1.11 -10.10
N PHE A 163 4.67 -1.67 -8.98
CA PHE A 163 5.00 -0.92 -7.76
C PHE A 163 6.43 -0.37 -7.74
N ALA A 164 7.28 -0.77 -8.69
CA ALA A 164 8.68 -0.38 -8.82
C ALA A 164 9.51 -0.59 -7.53
N LEU A 165 9.31 -1.73 -6.87
CA LEU A 165 9.97 -2.11 -5.62
C LEU A 165 11.10 -3.14 -5.83
N GLN A 166 11.61 -3.27 -7.06
CA GLN A 166 12.66 -4.23 -7.43
C GLN A 166 13.92 -4.10 -6.56
N ALA A 167 14.24 -2.89 -6.09
CA ALA A 167 15.37 -2.68 -5.17
C ALA A 167 15.29 -3.50 -3.87
N PHE A 168 14.11 -4.02 -3.51
CA PHE A 168 13.89 -4.89 -2.35
C PHE A 168 13.78 -6.36 -2.71
N THR A 169 13.53 -6.70 -3.96
CA THR A 169 13.19 -8.08 -4.38
C THR A 169 14.24 -8.72 -5.27
N ASP A 170 15.00 -7.91 -6.04
CA ASP A 170 16.00 -8.43 -6.96
C ASP A 170 17.17 -9.07 -6.20
N GLY A 171 17.44 -10.34 -6.49
CA GLY A 171 18.50 -11.11 -5.86
C GLY A 171 18.24 -11.47 -4.39
N VAL A 172 17.04 -11.24 -3.86
CA VAL A 172 16.69 -11.61 -2.49
C VAL A 172 16.34 -13.09 -2.43
N GLU A 173 17.09 -13.84 -1.62
CA GLU A 173 16.79 -15.24 -1.33
C GLU A 173 15.56 -15.33 -0.39
N ILE A 174 14.61 -16.18 -0.77
CA ILE A 174 13.43 -16.44 0.05
C ILE A 174 13.81 -17.34 1.23
N GLN A 175 13.60 -16.83 2.42
CA GLN A 175 13.90 -17.54 3.66
C GLN A 175 12.67 -18.30 4.16
N ASN A 176 12.92 -19.33 4.97
CA ASN A 176 11.87 -20.23 5.44
C ASN A 176 11.13 -19.70 6.67
N TYR A 177 10.54 -18.50 6.56
CA TYR A 177 9.69 -17.93 7.61
C TYR A 177 8.42 -17.31 7.04
N ALA A 178 7.40 -17.26 7.88
CA ALA A 178 6.19 -16.50 7.64
C ALA A 178 6.20 -15.21 8.46
N VAL A 179 5.82 -14.09 7.81
CA VAL A 179 5.54 -12.86 8.55
C VAL A 179 4.08 -12.87 8.97
N VAL A 180 3.84 -12.64 10.26
CA VAL A 180 2.50 -12.65 10.88
C VAL A 180 2.21 -11.28 11.47
N MET A 181 1.06 -10.69 11.15
CA MET A 181 0.60 -9.43 11.73
C MET A 181 -0.79 -9.59 12.35
N PRO A 182 -0.88 -10.15 13.59
CA PRO A 182 -2.14 -10.53 14.21
C PRO A 182 -2.80 -9.38 14.98
N SER A 183 -2.12 -8.25 15.13
CA SER A 183 -2.57 -7.12 15.93
C SER A 183 -2.81 -5.87 15.10
N ALA A 184 -3.77 -5.05 15.55
CA ALA A 184 -4.09 -3.75 14.98
C ALA A 184 -4.40 -2.73 16.09
N SER A 185 -4.36 -1.45 15.74
CA SER A 185 -4.66 -0.35 16.66
C SER A 185 -6.13 -0.28 17.11
N ARG A 186 -7.03 -1.00 16.44
CA ARG A 186 -8.46 -1.02 16.68
C ARG A 186 -8.92 -2.46 16.94
N ASP A 187 -9.70 -2.64 17.98
CA ASP A 187 -10.16 -3.98 18.40
C ASP A 187 -11.18 -4.60 17.42
N ASP A 188 -11.96 -3.77 16.71
CA ASP A 188 -12.90 -4.22 15.68
C ASP A 188 -12.22 -4.82 14.42
N LYS A 189 -10.91 -4.69 14.30
CA LYS A 189 -10.11 -5.31 13.25
C LYS A 189 -9.59 -6.70 13.59
N LEU A 190 -9.71 -7.09 14.86
CA LEU A 190 -9.11 -8.34 15.33
C LEU A 190 -9.87 -9.56 14.79
N TRP A 191 -9.12 -10.57 14.45
CA TRP A 191 -9.63 -11.90 14.12
C TRP A 191 -9.59 -12.77 15.39
N PRO A 192 -10.50 -13.75 15.58
CA PRO A 192 -10.52 -14.60 16.77
C PRO A 192 -9.19 -15.29 17.05
N GLU A 193 -8.82 -15.37 18.33
CA GLU A 193 -7.53 -15.94 18.75
C GLU A 193 -7.42 -17.43 18.41
N GLU A 194 -8.49 -18.19 18.56
CA GLU A 194 -8.53 -19.61 18.22
C GLU A 194 -8.31 -19.85 16.69
N ASP A 195 -8.77 -18.92 15.86
CA ASP A 195 -8.58 -19.00 14.42
C ASP A 195 -7.14 -18.62 14.02
N TRP A 196 -6.54 -17.66 14.74
CA TRP A 196 -5.11 -17.38 14.63
C TRP A 196 -4.27 -18.60 14.99
N HIS A 197 -4.60 -19.29 16.10
CA HIS A 197 -3.88 -20.49 16.49
C HIS A 197 -3.91 -21.56 15.40
N ALA A 198 -5.05 -21.79 14.75
CA ALA A 198 -5.13 -22.76 13.68
C ALA A 198 -4.24 -22.36 12.47
N ALA A 199 -4.20 -21.08 12.16
CA ALA A 199 -3.32 -20.58 11.07
C ALA A 199 -1.83 -20.71 11.43
N LEU A 200 -1.45 -20.40 12.68
CA LEU A 200 -0.07 -20.50 13.13
C LEU A 200 0.38 -21.96 13.27
N ASP A 201 -0.48 -22.85 13.75
CA ASP A 201 -0.21 -24.29 13.84
C ASP A 201 0.11 -24.84 12.43
N LEU A 202 -0.68 -24.49 11.41
CA LEU A 202 -0.44 -24.88 10.03
C LEU A 202 0.91 -24.37 9.52
N LEU A 203 1.29 -23.13 9.78
CA LEU A 203 2.58 -22.58 9.35
C LEU A 203 3.76 -23.31 9.99
N VAL A 204 3.67 -23.61 11.29
CA VAL A 204 4.70 -24.34 12.04
C VAL A 204 4.79 -25.81 11.58
N GLU A 205 3.65 -26.48 11.31
CA GLU A 205 3.60 -27.84 10.75
C GLU A 205 4.30 -27.92 9.38
N HIS A 206 4.28 -26.84 8.59
CA HIS A 206 5.05 -26.72 7.36
C HIS A 206 6.52 -26.30 7.57
N GLY A 207 6.98 -26.25 8.82
CA GLY A 207 8.36 -25.95 9.19
C GLY A 207 8.77 -24.50 9.05
N LEU A 208 7.82 -23.54 8.98
CA LEU A 208 8.16 -22.13 8.91
C LEU A 208 8.45 -21.55 10.29
N GLU A 209 9.48 -20.72 10.38
CA GLU A 209 9.68 -19.83 11.53
C GLU A 209 8.64 -18.70 11.49
N LEU A 210 8.27 -18.17 12.64
CA LEU A 210 7.31 -17.07 12.75
C LEU A 210 8.02 -15.77 13.05
N ARG A 211 7.82 -14.75 12.21
CA ARG A 211 8.24 -13.36 12.46
C ARG A 211 7.01 -12.49 12.66
N VAL A 212 6.87 -11.94 13.85
CA VAL A 212 5.68 -11.19 14.26
C VAL A 212 5.90 -9.70 14.13
N LEU A 213 5.12 -9.06 13.27
CA LEU A 213 5.10 -7.61 13.10
C LEU A 213 4.14 -6.95 14.08
N ALA A 214 4.61 -5.93 14.79
CA ALA A 214 3.80 -5.07 15.64
C ALA A 214 4.21 -3.60 15.49
N GLY A 215 3.24 -2.72 15.31
CA GLY A 215 3.48 -1.30 15.08
C GLY A 215 3.79 -0.49 16.35
N ASN A 216 3.49 -1.05 17.53
CA ASN A 216 3.74 -0.40 18.83
C ASN A 216 3.77 -1.45 19.96
N ALA A 217 4.18 -1.02 21.16
CA ALA A 217 4.33 -1.90 22.32
C ALA A 217 3.03 -2.65 22.70
N LYS A 218 1.87 -1.98 22.65
CA LYS A 218 0.57 -2.61 22.98
C LYS A 218 0.21 -3.71 21.98
N GLU A 219 0.48 -3.50 20.69
CA GLU A 219 0.29 -4.53 19.67
C GLU A 219 1.28 -5.69 19.86
N ALA A 220 2.51 -5.38 20.25
CA ALA A 220 3.54 -6.39 20.54
C ALA A 220 3.17 -7.26 21.76
N GLU A 221 2.68 -6.66 22.84
CA GLU A 221 2.21 -7.41 24.03
C GLU A 221 1.07 -8.37 23.67
N ARG A 222 0.07 -7.91 22.91
CA ARG A 222 -1.04 -8.76 22.46
C ARG A 222 -0.55 -9.90 21.56
N ALA A 223 0.34 -9.60 20.64
CA ALA A 223 0.90 -10.61 19.77
C ALA A 223 1.75 -11.62 20.54
N ALA A 224 2.49 -11.18 21.58
CA ALA A 224 3.30 -12.06 22.42
C ALA A 224 2.44 -13.10 23.17
N GLU A 225 1.28 -12.72 23.70
CA GLU A 225 0.37 -13.67 24.33
C GLU A 225 -0.14 -14.72 23.33
N LEU A 226 -0.51 -14.29 22.11
CA LEU A 226 -0.96 -15.18 21.04
C LEU A 226 0.11 -16.22 20.65
N VAL A 227 1.37 -15.79 20.51
CA VAL A 227 2.44 -16.67 20.01
C VAL A 227 3.23 -17.37 21.10
N LYS A 228 2.87 -17.22 22.35
CA LYS A 228 3.60 -17.74 23.54
C LYS A 228 3.89 -19.24 23.52
N LYS A 229 3.04 -20.04 22.91
CA LYS A 229 3.20 -21.49 22.80
C LYS A 229 4.11 -21.95 21.66
N TYR A 230 4.47 -21.03 20.73
CA TYR A 230 5.27 -21.39 19.57
C TYR A 230 6.76 -21.21 19.82
N PRO A 231 7.62 -22.15 19.39
CA PRO A 231 9.06 -21.99 19.46
C PRO A 231 9.55 -21.05 18.34
N ASN A 232 10.73 -20.47 18.53
CA ASN A 232 11.46 -19.74 17.50
C ASN A 232 10.66 -18.58 16.86
N VAL A 233 10.01 -17.77 17.71
CA VAL A 233 9.30 -16.56 17.27
C VAL A 233 10.22 -15.36 17.37
N GLU A 234 10.41 -14.65 16.25
CA GLU A 234 11.11 -13.37 16.20
C GLU A 234 10.11 -12.21 16.17
N PHE A 235 10.32 -11.20 17.03
CA PHE A 235 9.48 -9.99 17.03
C PHE A 235 10.14 -8.86 16.26
N LEU A 236 9.42 -8.37 15.24
CA LEU A 236 9.83 -7.23 14.41
C LEU A 236 9.09 -5.97 14.91
N VAL A 237 9.62 -5.35 15.97
CA VAL A 237 9.00 -4.20 16.63
C VAL A 237 9.91 -2.98 16.52
N GLY A 238 9.34 -1.84 16.13
CA GLY A 238 10.08 -0.58 16.10
C GLY A 238 11.16 -0.49 15.02
N LEU A 239 11.18 -1.40 14.06
CA LEU A 239 12.13 -1.37 12.95
C LEU A 239 11.85 -0.18 12.03
N PRO A 240 12.89 0.41 11.41
CA PRO A 240 12.74 1.31 10.28
C PRO A 240 11.92 0.66 9.15
N LEU A 241 11.12 1.45 8.46
CA LEU A 241 10.21 0.91 7.45
C LEU A 241 10.94 0.19 6.31
N LYS A 242 12.13 0.65 5.96
CA LYS A 242 13.00 -0.01 4.99
C LYS A 242 13.41 -1.42 5.44
N GLU A 243 13.74 -1.60 6.72
CA GLU A 243 14.09 -2.91 7.26
C GLU A 243 12.87 -3.84 7.27
N VAL A 244 11.69 -3.31 7.62
CA VAL A 244 10.43 -4.07 7.50
C VAL A 244 10.20 -4.51 6.05
N ALA A 245 10.45 -3.64 5.06
CA ALA A 245 10.31 -4.01 3.64
C ALA A 245 11.27 -5.14 3.23
N HIS A 246 12.52 -5.15 3.71
CA HIS A 246 13.44 -6.26 3.48
C HIS A 246 12.98 -7.57 4.15
N GLN A 247 12.45 -7.48 5.39
CA GLN A 247 11.89 -8.65 6.08
C GLN A 247 10.67 -9.22 5.31
N LEU A 248 9.81 -8.36 4.78
CA LEU A 248 8.68 -8.77 3.95
C LEU A 248 9.15 -9.37 2.62
N ALA A 249 10.13 -8.77 1.96
CA ALA A 249 10.64 -9.23 0.67
C ALA A 249 11.31 -10.62 0.74
N ALA A 250 11.96 -10.95 1.84
CA ALA A 250 12.62 -12.24 2.05
C ALA A 250 11.67 -13.31 2.64
N ALA A 251 10.46 -12.95 3.06
CA ALA A 251 9.51 -13.90 3.64
C ALA A 251 8.96 -14.86 2.59
N ARG A 252 8.74 -16.11 3.00
CA ARG A 252 8.05 -17.11 2.16
C ARG A 252 6.59 -16.70 1.91
N LEU A 253 5.92 -16.20 2.94
CA LEU A 253 4.58 -15.62 2.85
C LEU A 253 4.31 -14.63 3.99
N MET A 254 3.24 -13.86 3.85
CA MET A 254 2.67 -13.05 4.93
C MET A 254 1.20 -13.36 5.14
N ILE A 255 0.79 -13.44 6.42
CA ILE A 255 -0.61 -13.39 6.85
C ILE A 255 -0.79 -12.24 7.84
N GLY A 256 -1.78 -11.39 7.62
CA GLY A 256 -1.99 -10.25 8.51
C GLY A 256 -3.36 -9.59 8.36
N LEU A 257 -3.73 -8.83 9.39
CA LEU A 257 -4.91 -7.97 9.34
C LEU A 257 -4.78 -6.91 8.25
N ASP A 258 -5.91 -6.38 7.74
CA ASP A 258 -5.93 -5.25 6.81
C ASP A 258 -5.14 -4.06 7.35
N SER A 259 -3.95 -3.89 6.81
CA SER A 259 -2.97 -2.87 7.22
C SER A 259 -2.08 -2.44 6.05
N GLY A 260 -1.40 -1.31 6.22
CA GLY A 260 -0.45 -0.83 5.22
C GLY A 260 0.72 -1.79 4.96
N LEU A 261 1.17 -2.53 5.97
CA LEU A 261 2.27 -3.49 5.83
C LEU A 261 1.83 -4.77 5.10
N THR A 262 0.58 -5.19 5.28
CA THR A 262 -0.02 -6.31 4.52
C THR A 262 -0.10 -5.94 3.03
N HIS A 263 -0.50 -4.71 2.70
CA HIS A 263 -0.47 -4.21 1.32
C HIS A 263 0.95 -4.07 0.76
N LEU A 264 1.92 -3.69 1.59
CA LEU A 264 3.32 -3.61 1.18
C LEU A 264 3.89 -4.99 0.84
N SER A 265 3.58 -6.04 1.62
CA SER A 265 3.98 -7.41 1.32
C SER A 265 3.44 -7.88 -0.04
N ALA A 266 2.16 -7.64 -0.32
CA ALA A 266 1.57 -7.94 -1.61
C ALA A 266 2.26 -7.17 -2.76
N ALA A 267 2.53 -5.87 -2.56
CA ALA A 267 3.23 -5.02 -3.53
C ALA A 267 4.68 -5.48 -3.80
N LEU A 268 5.34 -6.10 -2.82
CA LEU A 268 6.64 -6.75 -2.94
C LEU A 268 6.58 -8.12 -3.65
N GLY A 269 5.39 -8.55 -4.10
CA GLY A 269 5.20 -9.79 -4.83
C GLY A 269 5.26 -11.05 -3.95
N ARG A 270 5.10 -10.93 -2.64
CA ARG A 270 5.07 -12.10 -1.76
C ARG A 270 3.66 -12.67 -1.66
N PRO A 271 3.53 -14.01 -1.54
CA PRO A 271 2.25 -14.62 -1.19
C PRO A 271 1.70 -13.95 0.07
N THR A 272 0.52 -13.35 -0.01
CA THR A 272 -0.01 -12.52 1.07
C THR A 272 -1.49 -12.79 1.28
N ILE A 273 -1.84 -13.11 2.54
CA ILE A 273 -3.22 -13.34 2.97
C ILE A 273 -3.62 -12.21 3.93
N GLY A 274 -4.60 -11.41 3.49
CA GLY A 274 -5.16 -10.30 4.27
C GLY A 274 -6.49 -10.66 4.89
N ILE A 275 -6.61 -10.43 6.19
CA ILE A 275 -7.79 -10.65 6.99
C ILE A 275 -8.53 -9.34 7.20
N TYR A 276 -9.76 -9.27 6.72
CA TYR A 276 -10.62 -8.08 6.75
C TYR A 276 -11.78 -8.30 7.71
N CYS A 277 -11.78 -7.59 8.85
CA CYS A 277 -12.86 -7.65 9.83
C CYS A 277 -13.65 -6.34 9.91
N ALA A 278 -12.99 -5.18 9.73
CA ALA A 278 -13.60 -3.85 9.88
C ALA A 278 -13.59 -3.00 8.60
N SER A 279 -13.10 -3.53 7.50
CA SER A 279 -12.99 -2.88 6.19
C SER A 279 -13.45 -3.81 5.09
N THR A 280 -13.78 -3.26 3.92
CA THR A 280 -14.16 -4.06 2.76
C THR A 280 -12.98 -4.22 1.80
N PRO A 281 -12.66 -5.44 1.33
CA PRO A 281 -11.63 -5.66 0.33
C PRO A 281 -12.03 -5.12 -1.06
N VAL A 282 -13.29 -4.81 -1.31
CA VAL A 282 -13.74 -4.23 -2.60
C VAL A 282 -12.95 -2.98 -2.96
N ARG A 283 -12.67 -2.12 -1.97
CA ARG A 283 -11.94 -0.87 -2.20
C ARG A 283 -10.43 -0.98 -2.01
N THR A 284 -10.01 -1.89 -1.19
CA THR A 284 -8.60 -2.08 -0.85
C THR A 284 -8.23 -3.56 -0.89
N PRO A 285 -8.40 -4.25 -2.05
CA PRO A 285 -7.92 -5.61 -2.17
C PRO A 285 -6.39 -5.62 -2.11
N LEU A 286 -5.81 -6.70 -1.63
CA LEU A 286 -4.40 -6.96 -1.81
C LEU A 286 -4.09 -7.03 -3.31
N THR A 287 -3.03 -6.36 -3.71
CA THR A 287 -2.63 -6.27 -5.12
C THR A 287 -1.11 -6.41 -5.22
N GLY A 288 -0.65 -7.34 -6.04
CA GLY A 288 0.77 -7.61 -6.26
C GLY A 288 0.96 -8.70 -7.30
N ALA A 289 2.22 -9.02 -7.62
CA ALA A 289 2.56 -10.05 -8.60
C ALA A 289 2.43 -11.49 -8.04
N GLY A 290 2.60 -11.66 -6.71
CA GLY A 290 2.45 -12.94 -6.04
C GLY A 290 0.98 -13.28 -5.77
N MET A 291 0.75 -14.47 -5.23
CA MET A 291 -0.58 -14.88 -4.77
C MET A 291 -1.10 -13.92 -3.72
N THR A 292 -2.30 -13.40 -3.91
CA THR A 292 -2.98 -12.54 -2.93
C THR A 292 -4.38 -13.06 -2.61
N ALA A 293 -4.74 -13.05 -1.32
CA ALA A 293 -6.08 -13.36 -0.86
C ALA A 293 -6.56 -12.28 0.12
N SER A 294 -7.68 -11.65 -0.18
CA SER A 294 -8.34 -10.65 0.67
C SER A 294 -9.62 -11.29 1.20
N LEU A 295 -9.60 -11.73 2.47
CA LEU A 295 -10.64 -12.57 3.06
C LEU A 295 -11.44 -11.82 4.12
N GLY A 296 -12.77 -12.01 4.12
CA GLY A 296 -13.70 -11.33 5.02
C GLY A 296 -14.23 -10.03 4.47
N ASP A 297 -15.03 -9.32 5.27
CA ASP A 297 -15.62 -8.01 4.96
C ASP A 297 -15.92 -7.25 6.26
N ARG A 298 -16.38 -6.02 6.13
CA ARG A 298 -16.75 -5.17 7.27
C ARG A 298 -17.82 -5.83 8.12
N GLY A 299 -17.47 -6.17 9.36
CA GLY A 299 -18.37 -6.84 10.31
C GLY A 299 -18.58 -8.31 10.02
N VAL A 300 -17.88 -8.90 9.04
CA VAL A 300 -17.95 -10.31 8.67
C VAL A 300 -16.51 -10.85 8.56
N PRO A 301 -15.87 -11.22 9.69
CA PRO A 301 -14.54 -11.83 9.65
C PRO A 301 -14.53 -13.09 8.78
N PRO A 302 -13.40 -13.42 8.14
CA PRO A 302 -13.31 -14.65 7.37
C PRO A 302 -13.43 -15.88 8.28
N SER A 303 -13.98 -16.96 7.76
CA SER A 303 -13.96 -18.24 8.47
C SER A 303 -12.54 -18.81 8.53
N ARG A 304 -12.24 -19.59 9.59
CA ARG A 304 -10.99 -20.33 9.74
C ARG A 304 -10.65 -21.13 8.49
N ASP A 305 -11.60 -21.93 8.00
CA ASP A 305 -11.40 -22.81 6.85
C ASP A 305 -11.02 -22.06 5.57
N ALA A 306 -11.62 -20.90 5.34
CA ALA A 306 -11.26 -20.07 4.19
C ALA A 306 -9.82 -19.56 4.26
N VAL A 307 -9.35 -19.21 5.47
CA VAL A 307 -7.96 -18.76 5.69
C VAL A 307 -6.99 -19.94 5.53
N LEU A 308 -7.28 -21.09 6.15
CA LEU A 308 -6.44 -22.28 6.06
C LEU A 308 -6.33 -22.80 4.61
N LEU A 309 -7.43 -22.77 3.85
CA LEU A 309 -7.42 -23.13 2.44
C LEU A 309 -6.43 -22.24 1.65
N LYS A 310 -6.45 -20.91 1.89
CA LYS A 310 -5.54 -20.00 1.19
C LYS A 310 -4.09 -20.12 1.66
N LEU A 311 -3.85 -20.41 2.93
CA LEU A 311 -2.52 -20.73 3.44
C LEU A 311 -1.95 -21.98 2.77
N ASN A 312 -2.73 -23.07 2.68
CA ASN A 312 -2.31 -24.29 2.01
C ASN A 312 -1.97 -24.06 0.53
N GLN A 313 -2.79 -23.25 -0.18
CA GLN A 313 -2.49 -22.84 -1.55
C GLN A 313 -1.17 -22.09 -1.65
N ALA A 314 -0.94 -21.10 -0.78
CA ALA A 314 0.30 -20.32 -0.75
C ALA A 314 1.54 -21.16 -0.43
N LEU A 315 1.39 -22.18 0.38
CA LEU A 315 2.45 -23.11 0.75
C LEU A 315 2.72 -24.18 -0.33
N GLY A 316 1.68 -24.61 -1.06
CA GLY A 316 1.75 -25.61 -2.14
C GLY A 316 2.34 -25.06 -3.43
N GLU A 317 1.98 -23.87 -3.84
CA GLU A 317 2.50 -23.19 -5.03
C GLU A 317 4.04 -23.04 -5.01
N SER A 318 4.67 -23.14 -3.85
CA SER A 318 6.14 -23.17 -3.72
C SER A 318 6.79 -24.48 -4.18
N LYS A 319 6.03 -25.52 -4.56
CA LYS A 319 6.55 -26.84 -4.96
C LYS A 319 6.29 -27.23 -6.42
N GLU A 320 5.38 -26.53 -7.14
CA GLU A 320 4.92 -26.99 -8.47
C GLU A 320 5.39 -26.15 -9.66
N ASP A 321 5.99 -24.99 -9.49
CA ASP A 321 6.41 -24.12 -10.61
C ASP A 321 7.77 -24.52 -11.26
N SER A 322 8.22 -25.78 -11.08
CA SER A 322 9.41 -26.27 -11.77
C SER A 322 9.19 -27.49 -12.68
N SER A 323 7.93 -27.87 -12.97
CA SER A 323 7.67 -28.95 -13.95
C SER A 323 6.22 -28.90 -14.42
N GLU A 324 5.96 -28.26 -15.57
CA GLU A 324 5.00 -28.65 -16.61
C GLU A 324 4.63 -27.46 -17.52
N GLU A 325 5.59 -27.09 -18.37
CA GLU A 325 5.28 -26.61 -19.72
C GLU A 325 5.49 -27.77 -20.65
N THR A 326 4.44 -28.52 -20.97
CA THR A 326 4.28 -29.14 -22.32
C THR A 326 2.93 -29.85 -22.42
N SER A 327 2.27 -29.53 -23.51
CA SER A 327 1.23 -30.30 -24.24
C SER A 327 -0.25 -30.11 -23.83
N GLY A 328 -1.02 -29.62 -24.80
CA GLY A 328 -2.44 -29.88 -24.89
C GLY A 328 -3.30 -28.82 -25.60
N GLU A 329 -3.05 -28.64 -26.87
CA GLU A 329 -3.96 -28.06 -27.84
C GLU A 329 -5.30 -28.83 -27.81
N GLN A 330 -6.41 -28.17 -27.42
CA GLN A 330 -7.73 -28.62 -27.84
C GLN A 330 -8.67 -27.44 -28.13
N VAL A 331 -8.97 -27.34 -29.40
CA VAL A 331 -10.01 -26.56 -30.05
C VAL A 331 -11.39 -26.94 -29.48
N ALA A 332 -12.15 -25.98 -29.00
CA ALA A 332 -13.58 -26.12 -28.76
C ALA A 332 -14.38 -25.01 -29.45
N LYS A 333 -15.26 -25.51 -30.32
CA LYS A 333 -16.19 -24.77 -31.19
C LYS A 333 -17.15 -23.90 -30.41
N GLN A 334 -17.43 -22.71 -30.98
CA GLN A 334 -18.58 -21.87 -30.63
C GLN A 334 -19.90 -22.58 -31.00
N PRO A 335 -20.98 -22.34 -30.29
CA PRO A 335 -22.34 -22.40 -30.87
C PRO A 335 -22.83 -20.97 -31.16
N GLU A 336 -23.25 -20.79 -32.40
CA GLU A 336 -24.16 -19.72 -32.84
C GLU A 336 -25.51 -19.80 -32.09
N PHE A 337 -25.93 -18.64 -31.51
CA PHE A 337 -27.29 -18.09 -31.67
C PHE A 337 -27.32 -16.65 -31.17
#